data_3784c481bc777f0f76c225abed1cc416
#
_entry.id   3784c481bc777f0f76c225abed1cc416
#
_cell.length_a   1.000
_cell.length_b   1.000
_cell.length_c   1.000
_cell.angle_alpha   90.00
_cell.angle_beta   90.00
_cell.angle_gamma   90.00
#
_symmetry.space_group_name_H-M   'P 1'
#
loop_
_entity.id
_entity.type
_entity.pdbx_description
1 polymer ?
#
loop_
_entity_poly.entity_id
_entity_poly.type
_entity_poly.pdbx_seq_one_letter_code
_entity_poly.pdbx_strand_id
1 'polypeptide(L)'
;NKGAIIFAKAVNTEYNGRAGDPGGRNKPDKVLPSTLGYQRSTWAGNPSNPYDTTRAASLGSSSGSGVSVSTNMVMCSLGEETRASCRGPANHNAVALILPHKALLGFDGGAIGADIHVHRSGVLARTIGDAAKVLDALKDPKQGYYDPRDPFTAVPRSSVLENYARHAK
;
A
#
# COMPACT_ATOMS: atom_id res chain seq x y z
N ASN A 1 -10.17 18.76 2.13
CA ASN A 1 -9.22 19.06 3.21
C ASN A 1 -9.79 18.55 4.54
N LYS A 2 -9.33 17.38 5.00
CA LYS A 2 -9.91 16.67 6.16
C LYS A 2 -9.02 16.77 7.42
N GLY A 3 -8.03 17.68 7.41
CA GLY A 3 -7.14 17.90 8.55
C GLY A 3 -6.02 16.87 8.73
N ALA A 4 -5.81 15.98 7.76
CA ALA A 4 -4.70 15.04 7.81
C ALA A 4 -3.36 15.75 7.62
N ILE A 5 -2.36 15.33 8.38
CA ILE A 5 -0.99 15.81 8.26
C ILE A 5 -0.20 14.78 7.44
N ILE A 6 0.35 15.21 6.30
CA ILE A 6 1.30 14.40 5.53
C ILE A 6 2.64 14.46 6.25
N PHE A 7 2.99 13.35 6.89
CA PHE A 7 4.19 13.26 7.72
C PHE A 7 5.44 12.94 6.89
N ALA A 8 5.37 11.94 6.02
CA ALA A 8 6.51 11.48 5.24
C ALA A 8 6.07 10.67 4.01
N LYS A 9 7.03 10.38 3.16
CA LYS A 9 6.90 9.35 2.11
C LYS A 9 7.55 8.07 2.61
N ALA A 10 6.80 6.98 2.60
CA ALA A 10 7.31 5.66 2.94
C ALA A 10 8.18 5.09 1.80
N VAL A 11 9.17 4.31 2.15
CA VAL A 11 10.00 3.59 1.18
C VAL A 11 9.16 2.53 0.48
N ASN A 12 9.25 2.49 -0.83
CA ASN A 12 8.71 1.40 -1.63
C ASN A 12 9.83 0.68 -2.39
N THR A 13 9.54 -0.52 -2.82
CA THR A 13 10.46 -1.31 -3.65
C THR A 13 10.53 -0.71 -5.05
N GLU A 14 11.73 -0.48 -5.54
CA GLU A 14 11.96 0.06 -6.87
C GLU A 14 11.34 -0.81 -7.94
N TYR A 15 10.67 -0.16 -8.88
CA TYR A 15 9.99 -0.80 -10.01
C TYR A 15 9.19 -2.05 -9.60
N ASN A 16 8.54 -1.97 -8.44
CA ASN A 16 7.72 -3.05 -7.88
C ASN A 16 8.50 -4.37 -7.67
N GLY A 17 9.77 -4.27 -7.28
CA GLY A 17 10.63 -5.41 -6.97
C GLY A 17 11.43 -5.94 -8.17
N ARG A 18 11.54 -5.20 -9.24
CA ARG A 18 12.32 -5.62 -10.40
C ARG A 18 13.70 -4.96 -10.49
N ALA A 19 13.80 -3.71 -10.07
CA ALA A 19 15.08 -3.04 -10.04
C ALA A 19 15.87 -3.48 -8.80
N GLY A 20 17.11 -3.84 -9.00
CA GLY A 20 17.97 -4.28 -7.92
C GLY A 20 17.82 -5.76 -7.53
N ASP A 21 17.12 -6.55 -8.34
CA ASP A 21 17.12 -8.01 -8.24
C ASP A 21 17.99 -8.62 -9.35
N PRO A 22 19.31 -8.67 -9.18
CA PRO A 22 20.21 -9.18 -10.19
C PRO A 22 20.09 -10.69 -10.42
N GLY A 23 19.46 -11.40 -9.50
CA GLY A 23 19.27 -12.85 -9.57
C GLY A 23 17.91 -13.32 -10.10
N GLY A 24 16.96 -12.40 -10.27
CA GLY A 24 15.57 -12.74 -10.56
C GLY A 24 14.83 -13.31 -9.33
N ARG A 25 13.52 -13.18 -9.33
CA ARG A 25 12.63 -13.46 -8.18
C ARG A 25 12.78 -14.84 -7.53
N ASN A 26 13.36 -15.80 -8.24
CA ASN A 26 13.41 -17.20 -7.81
C ASN A 26 14.84 -17.71 -7.66
N LYS A 27 15.84 -16.87 -7.80
CA LYS A 27 17.24 -17.28 -7.63
C LYS A 27 17.79 -16.60 -6.40
N PRO A 28 18.21 -17.36 -5.38
CA PRO A 28 18.97 -16.78 -4.29
C PRO A 28 20.24 -16.18 -4.88
N ASP A 29 20.41 -14.89 -4.65
CA ASP A 29 21.63 -14.21 -5.01
C ASP A 29 22.78 -14.80 -4.18
N LYS A 30 23.68 -15.47 -4.85
CA LYS A 30 24.86 -16.08 -4.19
C LYS A 30 25.87 -15.04 -3.71
N VAL A 31 25.72 -13.80 -4.16
CA VAL A 31 26.70 -12.74 -3.91
C VAL A 31 26.22 -11.77 -2.83
N LEU A 32 24.91 -11.55 -2.76
CA LEU A 32 24.32 -10.72 -1.73
C LEU A 32 23.35 -11.57 -0.91
N PRO A 33 23.28 -11.40 0.41
CA PRO A 33 22.27 -12.06 1.19
C PRO A 33 20.92 -11.83 0.51
N SER A 34 20.13 -12.88 0.35
CA SER A 34 18.79 -12.85 -0.28
C SER A 34 17.89 -11.74 0.27
N THR A 35 18.28 -11.24 1.41
CA THR A 35 17.66 -10.14 2.13
C THR A 35 17.89 -8.77 1.50
N LEU A 36 18.89 -8.59 0.68
CA LEU A 36 19.31 -7.28 0.17
C LEU A 36 18.80 -6.95 -1.24
N GLY A 37 18.42 -7.96 -2.02
CA GLY A 37 18.09 -7.76 -3.42
C GLY A 37 16.62 -7.50 -3.72
N TYR A 38 15.74 -8.20 -3.06
CA TYR A 38 14.37 -8.37 -3.54
C TYR A 38 13.42 -7.21 -3.26
N GLN A 39 13.57 -6.53 -2.13
CA GLN A 39 12.68 -5.44 -1.70
C GLN A 39 13.41 -4.10 -1.60
N ARG A 40 14.48 -3.97 -2.34
CA ARG A 40 15.40 -2.85 -2.24
C ARG A 40 14.82 -1.56 -2.82
N SER A 41 15.11 -0.47 -2.12
CA SER A 41 15.14 0.87 -2.66
C SER A 41 16.61 1.32 -2.76
N THR A 42 17.07 1.78 -3.91
CA THR A 42 18.43 2.32 -4.06
C THR A 42 18.59 3.60 -3.24
N TRP A 43 17.51 4.30 -2.98
CA TRP A 43 17.53 5.54 -2.21
C TRP A 43 17.64 5.32 -0.71
N ALA A 44 16.96 4.32 -0.17
CA ALA A 44 16.79 4.16 1.27
C ALA A 44 17.10 2.72 1.77
N GLY A 45 17.58 1.85 0.91
CA GLY A 45 17.87 0.46 1.28
C GLY A 45 16.61 -0.39 1.45
N ASN A 46 16.69 -1.41 2.30
CA ASN A 46 15.59 -2.31 2.60
C ASN A 46 14.93 -1.94 3.93
N PRO A 47 13.63 -1.69 3.97
CA PRO A 47 12.92 -1.60 5.24
C PRO A 47 12.88 -3.00 5.86
N SER A 48 13.46 -3.18 7.02
CA SER A 48 13.47 -4.46 7.74
C SER A 48 12.15 -4.75 8.41
N ASN A 49 11.80 -6.02 8.53
CA ASN A 49 10.65 -6.44 9.33
C ASN A 49 10.94 -6.14 10.81
N PRO A 50 10.11 -5.36 11.51
CA PRO A 50 10.36 -4.99 12.91
C PRO A 50 10.30 -6.17 13.89
N TYR A 51 9.66 -7.27 13.52
CA TYR A 51 9.57 -8.48 14.34
C TYR A 51 10.77 -9.42 14.14
N ASP A 52 11.49 -9.29 13.03
CA ASP A 52 12.70 -10.04 12.74
C ASP A 52 13.58 -9.25 11.77
N THR A 53 14.43 -8.43 12.32
CA THR A 53 15.32 -7.55 11.54
C THR A 53 16.43 -8.30 10.81
N THR A 54 16.60 -9.59 11.07
CA THR A 54 17.57 -10.44 10.36
C THR A 54 17.05 -10.93 9.01
N ARG A 55 15.74 -10.83 8.83
CA ARG A 55 15.09 -11.20 7.56
C ARG A 55 14.92 -9.98 6.67
N ALA A 56 14.90 -10.26 5.39
CA ALA A 56 14.50 -9.26 4.41
C ALA A 56 13.18 -8.63 4.82
N ALA A 57 13.11 -7.36 4.51
CA ALA A 57 11.91 -6.60 4.61
C ALA A 57 10.69 -7.39 4.15
N SER A 58 9.61 -7.00 4.74
CA SER A 58 8.27 -7.31 4.25
C SER A 58 8.25 -7.31 2.72
N LEU A 59 7.46 -8.19 2.17
CA LEU A 59 7.13 -8.17 0.75
C LEU A 59 6.78 -6.74 0.32
N GLY A 60 7.12 -6.41 -0.91
CA GLY A 60 6.80 -5.11 -1.49
C GLY A 60 5.53 -5.15 -2.37
N SER A 61 5.28 -4.04 -2.98
CA SER A 61 6.18 -2.88 -3.09
C SER A 61 5.98 -1.82 -1.99
N SER A 62 4.86 -1.78 -1.29
CA SER A 62 4.59 -0.83 -0.20
C SER A 62 5.23 -1.25 1.13
N SER A 63 6.52 -1.63 1.11
CA SER A 63 7.22 -2.20 2.27
C SER A 63 7.28 -1.22 3.44
N GLY A 64 7.73 0.00 3.20
CA GLY A 64 7.82 1.03 4.22
C GLY A 64 6.46 1.44 4.78
N SER A 65 5.40 1.33 3.98
CA SER A 65 4.03 1.59 4.47
C SER A 65 3.63 0.61 5.57
N GLY A 66 3.93 -0.67 5.39
CA GLY A 66 3.70 -1.69 6.43
C GLY A 66 4.58 -1.48 7.66
N VAL A 67 5.89 -1.28 7.44
CA VAL A 67 6.86 -1.09 8.53
C VAL A 67 6.54 0.14 9.37
N SER A 68 6.24 1.28 8.76
CA SER A 68 5.99 2.53 9.48
C SER A 68 4.78 2.45 10.42
N VAL A 69 3.76 1.68 10.05
CA VAL A 69 2.58 1.45 10.90
C VAL A 69 2.89 0.48 12.04
N SER A 70 3.57 -0.64 11.74
CA SER A 70 3.88 -1.65 12.77
C SER A 70 4.87 -1.14 13.82
N THR A 71 5.77 -0.24 13.45
CA THR A 71 6.74 0.41 14.37
C THR A 71 6.20 1.63 15.09
N ASN A 72 4.91 1.95 14.94
CA ASN A 72 4.27 3.13 15.54
C ASN A 72 4.85 4.48 15.09
N MET A 73 5.56 4.55 13.98
CA MET A 73 6.03 5.82 13.43
C MET A 73 4.87 6.70 12.94
N VAL A 74 3.82 6.06 12.44
CA VAL A 74 2.59 6.71 11.97
C VAL A 74 1.35 5.91 12.40
N MET A 75 0.22 6.58 12.47
CA MET A 75 -1.07 5.95 12.79
C MET A 75 -1.59 5.10 11.64
N CYS A 76 -1.37 5.57 10.43
CA CYS A 76 -1.79 4.92 9.19
C CYS A 76 -0.81 5.27 8.07
N SER A 77 -0.80 4.45 7.04
CA SER A 77 -0.04 4.69 5.83
C SER A 77 -0.85 4.29 4.60
N LEU A 78 -0.56 4.92 3.49
CA LEU A 78 -1.13 4.54 2.20
C LEU A 78 -0.12 3.70 1.44
N GLY A 79 -0.63 2.78 0.67
CA GLY A 79 0.16 1.97 -0.24
C GLY A 79 -0.53 1.82 -1.58
N GLU A 80 0.18 1.29 -2.53
CA GLU A 80 -0.34 0.94 -3.85
C GLU A 80 -0.31 -0.57 -4.03
N GLU A 81 -1.33 -1.10 -4.66
CA GLU A 81 -1.38 -2.51 -5.03
C GLU A 81 -1.85 -2.74 -6.47
N THR A 82 -1.04 -3.49 -7.20
CA THR A 82 -1.45 -4.16 -8.44
C THR A 82 -1.90 -5.61 -8.15
N ARG A 83 -1.09 -6.38 -7.42
CA ARG A 83 -1.36 -7.79 -7.09
C ARG A 83 -1.23 -8.12 -5.61
N ALA A 84 -0.12 -7.78 -4.97
CA ALA A 84 0.16 -8.12 -3.58
C ALA A 84 0.92 -7.02 -2.84
N SER A 85 1.07 -5.85 -3.46
CA SER A 85 1.97 -4.81 -2.99
C SER A 85 1.54 -4.10 -1.70
N CYS A 86 0.29 -4.27 -1.26
CA CYS A 86 -0.16 -3.88 0.07
C CYS A 86 -0.40 -5.10 0.98
N ARG A 87 -0.98 -6.17 0.43
CA ARG A 87 -1.30 -7.39 1.19
C ARG A 87 -0.06 -8.07 1.75
N GLY A 88 1.00 -8.17 0.95
CA GLY A 88 2.28 -8.70 1.41
C GLY A 88 2.85 -7.91 2.58
N PRO A 89 3.10 -6.60 2.43
CA PRO A 89 3.54 -5.75 3.52
C PRO A 89 2.65 -5.78 4.75
N ALA A 90 1.32 -5.75 4.59
CA ALA A 90 0.39 -5.83 5.72
C ALA A 90 0.54 -7.15 6.50
N ASN A 91 0.56 -8.28 5.78
CA ASN A 91 0.71 -9.60 6.39
C ASN A 91 2.06 -9.75 7.13
N HIS A 92 3.16 -9.36 6.49
CA HIS A 92 4.50 -9.49 7.08
C HIS A 92 4.74 -8.59 8.28
N ASN A 93 4.04 -7.47 8.38
CA ASN A 93 4.20 -6.51 9.46
C ASN A 93 3.05 -6.58 10.48
N ALA A 94 2.17 -7.58 10.39
CA ALA A 94 1.04 -7.78 11.29
C ALA A 94 0.17 -6.52 11.46
N VAL A 95 -0.13 -5.84 10.36
CA VAL A 95 -0.99 -4.65 10.34
C VAL A 95 -2.27 -4.91 9.55
N ALA A 96 -3.34 -4.21 9.91
CA ALA A 96 -4.60 -4.27 9.19
C ALA A 96 -4.50 -3.54 7.85
N LEU A 97 -5.22 -4.04 6.85
CA LEU A 97 -5.31 -3.44 5.52
C LEU A 97 -6.76 -3.39 5.06
N ILE A 98 -7.18 -2.23 4.60
CA ILE A 98 -8.34 -2.11 3.73
C ILE A 98 -7.83 -1.81 2.32
N LEU A 99 -8.18 -2.69 1.39
CA LEU A 99 -7.88 -2.55 -0.02
C LEU A 99 -9.21 -2.34 -0.76
N PRO A 100 -9.68 -1.10 -0.87
CA PRO A 100 -10.98 -0.82 -1.42
C PRO A 100 -11.04 -1.05 -2.93
N HIS A 101 -12.23 -1.12 -3.45
CA HIS A 101 -12.42 -1.02 -4.89
C HIS A 101 -11.89 0.33 -5.39
N LYS A 102 -11.27 0.34 -6.55
CA LYS A 102 -10.64 1.54 -7.14
C LYS A 102 -11.61 2.72 -7.35
N ALA A 103 -12.91 2.46 -7.42
CA ALA A 103 -13.94 3.49 -7.47
C ALA A 103 -14.12 4.28 -6.15
N LEU A 104 -13.44 3.91 -5.08
CA LEU A 104 -13.52 4.63 -3.81
C LEU A 104 -12.43 5.67 -3.63
N LEU A 105 -11.23 5.41 -4.12
CA LEU A 105 -10.07 6.29 -3.97
C LEU A 105 -9.44 6.57 -5.32
N GLY A 106 -9.20 7.86 -5.59
CA GLY A 106 -8.45 8.28 -6.76
C GLY A 106 -7.02 7.79 -6.72
N PHE A 107 -6.48 7.51 -7.90
CA PHE A 107 -5.09 7.06 -8.04
C PHE A 107 -4.28 7.99 -8.96
N ASP A 108 -4.73 9.22 -9.16
CA ASP A 108 -4.03 10.21 -9.98
C ASP A 108 -2.65 10.52 -9.39
N GLY A 109 -1.63 10.43 -10.22
CA GLY A 109 -0.24 10.64 -9.82
C GLY A 109 0.42 9.46 -9.10
N GLY A 110 -0.29 8.36 -8.86
CA GLY A 110 0.24 7.18 -8.18
C GLY A 110 0.74 6.09 -9.10
N ALA A 111 0.17 5.95 -10.28
CA ALA A 111 0.52 4.94 -11.25
C ALA A 111 1.14 5.53 -12.52
N ILE A 112 1.97 4.76 -13.18
CA ILE A 112 2.59 5.10 -14.45
C ILE A 112 2.11 4.12 -15.52
N GLY A 113 1.58 4.65 -16.62
CA GLY A 113 1.33 3.89 -17.84
C GLY A 113 0.12 2.96 -17.79
N ALA A 114 0.26 1.79 -18.42
CA ALA A 114 -0.82 0.86 -18.70
C ALA A 114 -1.47 0.19 -17.48
N ASP A 115 -0.89 0.37 -16.30
CA ASP A 115 -1.37 -0.30 -15.09
C ASP A 115 -2.58 0.38 -14.45
N ILE A 116 -3.08 1.45 -15.04
CA ILE A 116 -4.23 2.21 -14.51
C ILE A 116 -5.44 1.30 -14.22
N HIS A 117 -5.63 0.25 -15.00
CA HIS A 117 -6.77 -0.65 -14.84
C HIS A 117 -6.65 -1.61 -13.64
N VAL A 118 -5.45 -1.86 -13.15
CA VAL A 118 -5.20 -2.87 -12.10
C VAL A 118 -4.72 -2.28 -10.78
N HIS A 119 -4.31 -1.02 -10.79
CA HIS A 119 -3.84 -0.32 -9.60
C HIS A 119 -4.98 0.09 -8.67
N ARG A 120 -4.70 0.09 -7.39
CA ARG A 120 -5.61 0.61 -6.35
C ARG A 120 -4.82 1.04 -5.12
N SER A 121 -5.36 2.00 -4.40
CA SER A 121 -4.80 2.47 -3.14
C SER A 121 -5.21 1.57 -1.99
N GLY A 122 -4.28 1.26 -1.11
CA GLY A 122 -4.52 0.54 0.14
C GLY A 122 -4.35 1.45 1.35
N VAL A 123 -5.14 1.22 2.38
CA VAL A 123 -5.03 1.89 3.67
C VAL A 123 -4.54 0.89 4.71
N LEU A 124 -3.33 1.11 5.23
CA LEU A 124 -2.72 0.31 6.27
C LEU A 124 -2.83 1.03 7.61
N ALA A 125 -3.25 0.32 8.65
CA ALA A 125 -3.33 0.83 10.01
C ALA A 125 -3.15 -0.33 11.01
N ARG A 126 -3.04 -0.04 12.32
CA ARG A 126 -2.93 -1.10 13.32
C ARG A 126 -4.22 -1.87 13.51
N THR A 127 -5.35 -1.21 13.33
CA THR A 127 -6.68 -1.83 13.45
C THR A 127 -7.51 -1.61 12.20
N ILE A 128 -8.46 -2.49 11.95
CA ILE A 128 -9.40 -2.34 10.84
C ILE A 128 -10.28 -1.11 11.00
N GLY A 129 -10.63 -0.78 12.25
CA GLY A 129 -11.42 0.41 12.57
C GLY A 129 -10.69 1.71 12.21
N ASP A 130 -9.38 1.79 12.47
CA ASP A 130 -8.58 2.96 12.10
C ASP A 130 -8.39 3.04 10.59
N ALA A 131 -8.14 1.92 9.92
CA ALA A 131 -8.07 1.89 8.46
C ALA A 131 -9.40 2.36 7.82
N ALA A 132 -10.54 1.97 8.38
CA ALA A 132 -11.86 2.38 7.89
C ALA A 132 -12.13 3.88 8.11
N LYS A 133 -11.71 4.45 9.24
CA LYS A 133 -11.78 5.91 9.48
C LYS A 133 -10.96 6.69 8.47
N VAL A 134 -9.77 6.20 8.16
CA VAL A 134 -8.90 6.83 7.15
C VAL A 134 -9.52 6.72 5.77
N LEU A 135 -10.07 5.55 5.42
CA LEU A 135 -10.81 5.38 4.17
C LEU A 135 -11.95 6.39 4.05
N ASP A 136 -12.76 6.56 5.10
CA ASP A 136 -13.86 7.53 5.12
C ASP A 136 -13.37 8.97 5.00
N ALA A 137 -12.19 9.28 5.52
CA ALA A 137 -11.60 10.60 5.37
C ALA A 137 -11.08 10.87 3.95
N LEU A 138 -10.64 9.84 3.25
CA LEU A 138 -10.04 9.96 1.92
C LEU A 138 -11.07 9.93 0.79
N LYS A 139 -12.08 9.07 0.89
CA LYS A 139 -13.08 8.94 -0.16
C LYS A 139 -13.97 10.18 -0.28
N ASP A 140 -14.52 10.38 -1.45
CA ASP A 140 -15.64 11.31 -1.61
C ASP A 140 -16.87 10.72 -0.89
N PRO A 141 -17.48 11.46 0.03
CA PRO A 141 -18.61 10.95 0.82
C PRO A 141 -19.88 10.72 0.01
N LYS A 142 -19.97 11.29 -1.19
CA LYS A 142 -21.20 11.28 -1.99
C LYS A 142 -21.11 10.41 -3.25
N GLN A 143 -19.94 10.30 -3.83
CA GLN A 143 -19.82 9.78 -5.21
C GLN A 143 -18.79 8.66 -5.36
N GLY A 144 -17.84 8.52 -4.46
CA GLY A 144 -16.63 7.75 -4.71
C GLY A 144 -15.75 8.46 -5.75
N TYR A 145 -14.88 7.70 -6.39
CA TYR A 145 -13.98 8.19 -7.42
C TYR A 145 -14.45 7.67 -8.79
N TYR A 146 -14.45 8.56 -9.78
CA TYR A 146 -14.71 8.21 -11.17
C TYR A 146 -13.62 8.78 -12.07
N ASP A 147 -13.01 7.91 -12.87
CA ASP A 147 -12.06 8.29 -13.90
C ASP A 147 -12.61 7.84 -15.26
N PRO A 148 -12.90 8.77 -16.19
CA PRO A 148 -13.44 8.41 -17.52
C PRO A 148 -12.46 7.56 -18.37
N ARG A 149 -11.19 7.53 -18.01
CA ARG A 149 -10.17 6.69 -18.67
C ARG A 149 -10.19 5.25 -18.17
N ASP A 150 -10.85 5.01 -17.04
CA ASP A 150 -10.93 3.69 -16.40
C ASP A 150 -12.38 3.29 -16.12
N PRO A 151 -12.99 2.47 -17.00
CA PRO A 151 -14.38 2.07 -16.87
C PRO A 151 -14.67 1.27 -15.58
N PHE A 152 -13.65 0.68 -14.94
CA PHE A 152 -13.82 -0.02 -13.66
C PHE A 152 -14.07 0.91 -12.48
N THR A 153 -13.98 2.22 -12.66
CA THR A 153 -14.38 3.21 -11.66
C THR A 153 -15.86 3.60 -11.77
N ALA A 154 -16.55 3.17 -12.82
CA ALA A 154 -17.98 3.42 -13.01
C ALA A 154 -18.81 2.46 -12.14
N VAL A 155 -19.13 2.86 -10.92
CA VAL A 155 -20.00 2.10 -10.00
C VAL A 155 -21.23 2.92 -9.61
N PRO A 156 -22.37 2.28 -9.31
CA PRO A 156 -23.53 2.97 -8.80
C PRO A 156 -23.22 3.68 -7.48
N ARG A 157 -23.69 4.89 -7.32
CA ARG A 157 -23.51 5.66 -6.05
C ARG A 157 -24.05 4.91 -4.83
N SER A 158 -25.12 4.15 -5.00
CA SER A 158 -25.70 3.31 -3.95
C SER A 158 -24.75 2.21 -3.45
N SER A 159 -23.71 1.90 -4.20
CA SER A 159 -22.67 0.93 -3.81
C SER A 159 -21.58 1.56 -2.95
N VAL A 160 -21.57 2.88 -2.76
CA VAL A 160 -20.59 3.58 -1.94
C VAL A 160 -21.24 3.94 -0.61
N LEU A 161 -20.77 3.32 0.46
CA LEU A 161 -21.28 3.61 1.80
C LEU A 161 -20.81 4.99 2.26
N GLU A 162 -21.67 5.71 2.95
CA GLU A 162 -21.34 6.99 3.54
C GLU A 162 -20.24 6.85 4.61
N ASN A 163 -20.29 5.78 5.39
CA ASN A 163 -19.38 5.56 6.51
C ASN A 163 -19.04 4.07 6.67
N TYR A 164 -17.84 3.70 6.28
CA TYR A 164 -17.30 2.34 6.41
C TYR A 164 -16.89 2.01 7.86
N ALA A 165 -16.45 3.01 8.64
CA ALA A 165 -16.00 2.80 10.01
C ALA A 165 -17.11 2.29 10.93
N ARG A 166 -18.37 2.58 10.63
CA ARG A 166 -19.51 2.03 11.38
C ARG A 166 -19.65 0.52 11.27
N HIS A 167 -19.08 -0.08 10.23
CA HIS A 167 -19.13 -1.52 9.96
C HIS A 167 -17.85 -2.24 10.37
N ALA A 168 -16.82 -1.53 10.76
CA ALA A 168 -15.53 -2.06 11.20
C ALA A 168 -15.52 -2.23 12.74
N LYS A 169 -16.27 -3.21 13.24
CA LYS A 169 -16.35 -3.58 14.66
C LYS A 169 -15.43 -4.75 14.97
#